data_3119c0252a120786be0ddf0124474130
#
_entry.id   3119c0252a120786be0ddf0124474130
#
_cell.length_a   1.000
_cell.length_b   1.000
_cell.length_c   1.000
_cell.angle_alpha   90.00
_cell.angle_beta   90.00
_cell.angle_gamma   90.00
#
_symmetry.space_group_name_H-M   'P 1'
#
loop_
_entity.id
_entity.type
_entity.pdbx_description
1 polymer ?
#
loop_
_entity_poly.entity_id
_entity_poly.type
_entity_poly.pdbx_seq_one_letter_code
_entity_poly.pdbx_strand_id
1 'polypeptide(L)'
;YDFNFGGSLLRKMILEAKKISKSFKNGQKTLSVFKDISLNINSGDLITIMGSSGAGKSTLLNILGTLDTPDTGKLFINGKDTLSCSSAEISKVRNSQLGFVFQFHHLLPEFTAIENVLIPNQISGGSGKFDKGRDLLIYMGLENRFDHFPSQLSGGERLRVAVVRALMNDPKLIIADEPT
;
A
#
# COMPACT_ATOMS: atom_id res chain seq x y z
N TYR A 1 -18.17 -28.38 -29.36
CA TYR A 1 -17.16 -27.34 -29.13
C TYR A 1 -16.64 -27.55 -27.69
N ASP A 2 -15.52 -28.27 -27.57
CA ASP A 2 -14.84 -28.48 -26.27
C ASP A 2 -14.07 -27.21 -25.89
N PHE A 3 -14.58 -26.46 -24.95
CA PHE A 3 -13.81 -25.42 -24.27
C PHE A 3 -12.96 -26.06 -23.16
N ASN A 4 -11.73 -26.42 -23.52
CA ASN A 4 -10.72 -26.89 -22.57
C ASN A 4 -10.15 -25.70 -21.77
N PHE A 5 -10.72 -25.37 -20.62
CA PHE A 5 -10.15 -24.44 -19.63
C PHE A 5 -9.13 -25.19 -18.74
N GLY A 6 -8.16 -25.84 -19.33
CA GLY A 6 -7.08 -26.57 -18.68
C GLY A 6 -5.77 -25.79 -18.66
N GLY A 7 -5.74 -24.65 -18.03
CA GLY A 7 -4.51 -23.94 -17.68
C GLY A 7 -4.62 -23.42 -16.26
N SER A 8 -4.12 -24.17 -15.29
CA SER A 8 -3.78 -23.65 -13.98
C SER A 8 -2.69 -22.59 -14.19
N LEU A 9 -3.09 -21.34 -14.49
CA LEU A 9 -2.22 -20.18 -14.40
C LEU A 9 -1.76 -20.11 -12.94
N LEU A 10 -0.55 -20.60 -12.68
CA LEU A 10 0.12 -20.42 -11.38
C LEU A 10 0.15 -18.91 -11.11
N ARG A 11 -0.81 -18.44 -10.31
CA ARG A 11 -0.89 -17.02 -9.96
C ARG A 11 0.40 -16.65 -9.24
N LYS A 12 1.07 -15.61 -9.74
CA LYS A 12 2.35 -15.17 -9.18
C LYS A 12 2.12 -14.68 -7.75
N MET A 13 2.83 -15.27 -6.79
CA MET A 13 2.84 -14.84 -5.40
C MET A 13 3.50 -13.45 -5.31
N ILE A 14 2.78 -12.48 -4.74
CA ILE A 14 3.23 -11.10 -4.56
C ILE A 14 3.75 -10.89 -3.14
N LEU A 15 3.04 -11.42 -2.14
CA LEU A 15 3.42 -11.29 -0.73
C LEU A 15 3.24 -12.63 -0.02
N GLU A 16 4.21 -12.96 0.83
CA GLU A 16 4.15 -14.11 1.72
C GLU A 16 4.57 -13.69 3.12
N ALA A 17 3.67 -13.81 4.08
CA ALA A 17 3.95 -13.66 5.51
C ALA A 17 3.95 -15.02 6.18
N LYS A 18 5.00 -15.33 6.95
CA LYS A 18 5.18 -16.62 7.64
C LYS A 18 5.29 -16.41 9.13
N LYS A 19 4.27 -16.80 9.89
CA LYS A 19 4.23 -16.80 11.36
C LYS A 19 4.68 -15.46 11.95
N ILE A 20 4.22 -14.35 11.37
CA ILE A 20 4.53 -13.02 11.87
C ILE A 20 3.77 -12.75 13.16
N SER A 21 4.45 -12.15 14.13
CA SER A 21 3.87 -11.75 15.41
C SER A 21 4.29 -10.32 15.74
N LYS A 22 3.44 -9.61 16.47
CA LYS A 22 3.74 -8.24 16.92
C LYS A 22 3.20 -7.99 18.31
N SER A 23 4.01 -7.33 19.12
CA SER A 23 3.67 -6.87 20.45
C SER A 23 4.23 -5.45 20.70
N PHE A 24 3.61 -4.71 21.61
CA PHE A 24 4.09 -3.41 22.06
C PHE A 24 4.35 -3.44 23.57
N LYS A 25 5.44 -2.82 23.98
CA LYS A 25 5.74 -2.61 25.43
C LYS A 25 5.00 -1.37 25.90
N ASN A 26 4.19 -1.51 26.94
CA ASN A 26 3.56 -0.40 27.64
C ASN A 26 4.00 -0.44 29.12
N GLY A 27 5.07 0.26 29.42
CA GLY A 27 5.74 0.17 30.72
C GLY A 27 6.27 -1.25 30.98
N GLN A 28 5.81 -1.87 32.10
CA GLN A 28 6.21 -3.25 32.45
C GLN A 28 5.34 -4.33 31.77
N LYS A 29 4.26 -3.95 31.09
CA LYS A 29 3.37 -4.91 30.43
C LYS A 29 3.68 -5.00 28.94
N THR A 30 3.67 -6.23 28.42
CA THR A 30 3.74 -6.49 26.97
C THR A 30 2.31 -6.76 26.46
N LEU A 31 1.83 -5.93 25.54
CA LEU A 31 0.56 -6.11 24.86
C LEU A 31 0.82 -6.87 23.54
N SER A 32 0.39 -8.13 23.47
CA SER A 32 0.40 -8.87 22.21
C SER A 32 -0.73 -8.35 21.31
N VAL A 33 -0.39 -7.92 20.10
CA VAL A 33 -1.35 -7.43 19.11
C VAL A 33 -1.87 -8.59 18.27
N PHE A 34 -0.96 -9.41 17.74
CA PHE A 34 -1.28 -10.67 17.05
C PHE A 34 -0.10 -11.63 17.13
N LYS A 35 -0.38 -12.92 16.92
CA LYS A 35 0.60 -14.00 17.03
C LYS A 35 0.44 -14.98 15.88
N ASP A 36 1.59 -15.42 15.31
CA ASP A 36 1.72 -16.48 14.33
C ASP A 36 0.82 -16.35 13.08
N ILE A 37 0.59 -15.11 12.61
CA ILE A 37 -0.19 -14.89 11.38
C ILE A 37 0.62 -15.35 10.17
N SER A 38 0.00 -16.17 9.33
CA SER A 38 0.52 -16.54 8.02
C SER A 38 -0.48 -16.20 6.94
N LEU A 39 -0.02 -15.57 5.86
CA LEU A 39 -0.84 -15.08 4.76
C LEU A 39 -0.06 -15.12 3.45
N ASN A 40 -0.73 -15.57 2.38
CA ASN A 40 -0.19 -15.53 1.03
C ASN A 40 -1.12 -14.67 0.15
N ILE A 41 -0.54 -13.76 -0.62
CA ILE A 41 -1.25 -12.91 -1.57
C ILE A 41 -0.69 -13.13 -2.97
N ASN A 42 -1.55 -13.54 -3.89
CA ASN A 42 -1.19 -13.76 -5.28
C ASN A 42 -1.71 -12.61 -6.16
N SER A 43 -1.18 -12.51 -7.36
CA SER A 43 -1.66 -11.54 -8.34
C SER A 43 -3.15 -11.75 -8.63
N GLY A 44 -3.93 -10.66 -8.51
CA GLY A 44 -5.37 -10.63 -8.71
C GLY A 44 -6.20 -11.02 -7.48
N ASP A 45 -5.58 -11.32 -6.33
CA ASP A 45 -6.32 -11.54 -5.10
C ASP A 45 -6.88 -10.22 -4.55
N LEU A 46 -8.10 -10.28 -4.02
CA LEU A 46 -8.71 -9.24 -3.19
C LEU A 46 -8.90 -9.81 -1.78
N ILE A 47 -8.21 -9.22 -0.80
CA ILE A 47 -8.23 -9.68 0.59
C ILE A 47 -8.81 -8.59 1.49
N THR A 48 -9.79 -8.96 2.31
CA THR A 48 -10.35 -8.06 3.33
C THR A 48 -9.97 -8.56 4.72
N ILE A 49 -9.40 -7.66 5.53
CA ILE A 49 -9.08 -7.91 6.95
C ILE A 49 -10.16 -7.29 7.80
N MET A 50 -10.93 -8.13 8.49
CA MET A 50 -12.01 -7.70 9.37
C MET A 50 -11.68 -7.96 10.83
N GLY A 51 -12.26 -7.15 11.72
CA GLY A 51 -12.09 -7.26 13.17
C GLY A 51 -12.56 -6.00 13.87
N SER A 52 -12.76 -6.06 15.19
CA SER A 52 -13.13 -4.92 16.02
C SER A 52 -12.07 -3.79 15.98
N SER A 53 -12.46 -2.60 16.40
CA SER A 53 -11.49 -1.51 16.59
C SER A 53 -10.42 -1.94 17.61
N GLY A 54 -9.16 -1.61 17.35
CA GLY A 54 -8.04 -2.01 18.19
C GLY A 54 -7.56 -3.46 18.02
N ALA A 55 -8.17 -4.27 17.14
CA ALA A 55 -7.76 -5.66 16.88
C ALA A 55 -6.38 -5.81 16.16
N GLY A 56 -5.67 -4.72 15.90
CA GLY A 56 -4.35 -4.75 15.26
C GLY A 56 -4.37 -4.75 13.73
N LYS A 57 -5.51 -4.46 13.08
CA LYS A 57 -5.63 -4.41 11.62
C LYS A 57 -4.61 -3.47 10.97
N SER A 58 -4.57 -2.21 11.39
CA SER A 58 -3.61 -1.22 10.87
C SER A 58 -2.17 -1.61 11.15
N THR A 59 -1.88 -2.20 12.32
CA THR A 59 -0.55 -2.73 12.64
C THR A 59 -0.16 -3.85 11.66
N LEU A 60 -1.07 -4.77 11.37
CA LEU A 60 -0.83 -5.83 10.39
C LEU A 60 -0.59 -5.23 8.99
N LEU A 61 -1.45 -4.30 8.54
CA LEU A 61 -1.30 -3.61 7.25
C LEU A 61 0.04 -2.86 7.16
N ASN A 62 0.47 -2.19 8.24
CA ASN A 62 1.77 -1.51 8.29
C ASN A 62 2.93 -2.49 8.14
N ILE A 63 2.86 -3.67 8.77
CA ILE A 63 3.89 -4.70 8.63
C ILE A 63 3.89 -5.26 7.21
N LEU A 64 2.72 -5.65 6.67
CA LEU A 64 2.61 -6.14 5.29
C LEU A 64 3.10 -5.10 4.28
N GLY A 65 2.91 -3.82 4.59
CA GLY A 65 3.39 -2.67 3.82
C GLY A 65 4.85 -2.28 4.07
N THR A 66 5.57 -2.98 4.93
CA THR A 66 6.97 -2.65 5.28
C THR A 66 7.15 -1.27 5.94
N LEU A 67 6.09 -0.71 6.52
CA LEU A 67 6.13 0.52 7.32
C LEU A 67 6.55 0.24 8.77
N ASP A 68 6.29 -1.00 9.23
CA ASP A 68 6.76 -1.52 10.51
C ASP A 68 7.35 -2.92 10.30
N THR A 69 8.06 -3.45 11.29
CA THR A 69 8.67 -4.79 11.26
C THR A 69 7.97 -5.71 12.26
N PRO A 70 7.75 -6.99 11.94
CA PRO A 70 7.27 -7.96 12.92
C PRO A 70 8.35 -8.25 13.96
N ASP A 71 7.95 -8.66 15.16
CA ASP A 71 8.87 -9.10 16.21
C ASP A 71 9.45 -10.48 15.89
N THR A 72 8.64 -11.34 15.27
CA THR A 72 9.03 -12.70 14.83
C THR A 72 8.38 -13.03 13.50
N GLY A 73 8.86 -14.09 12.84
CA GLY A 73 8.38 -14.55 11.55
C GLY A 73 9.17 -13.97 10.38
N LYS A 74 8.62 -14.09 9.17
CA LYS A 74 9.25 -13.61 7.92
C LYS A 74 8.20 -12.96 7.01
N LEU A 75 8.64 -11.97 6.26
CA LEU A 75 7.82 -11.29 5.25
C LEU A 75 8.59 -11.24 3.93
N PHE A 76 7.99 -11.76 2.87
CA PHE A 76 8.54 -11.74 1.53
C PHE A 76 7.66 -10.91 0.60
N ILE A 77 8.26 -10.07 -0.23
CA ILE A 77 7.61 -9.36 -1.32
C ILE A 77 8.28 -9.73 -2.63
N ASN A 78 7.51 -10.28 -3.57
CA ASN A 78 8.04 -10.86 -4.82
C ASN A 78 9.23 -11.81 -4.59
N GLY A 79 9.18 -12.63 -3.54
CA GLY A 79 10.22 -13.59 -3.18
C GLY A 79 11.43 -13.01 -2.45
N LYS A 80 11.52 -11.67 -2.27
CA LYS A 80 12.61 -11.03 -1.53
C LYS A 80 12.26 -10.93 -0.04
N ASP A 81 13.11 -11.47 0.84
CA ASP A 81 12.95 -11.36 2.31
C ASP A 81 13.16 -9.91 2.73
N THR A 82 12.08 -9.26 3.20
CA THR A 82 12.10 -7.84 3.55
C THR A 82 12.91 -7.55 4.82
N LEU A 83 13.05 -8.54 5.71
CA LEU A 83 13.78 -8.38 6.98
C LEU A 83 15.29 -8.45 6.78
N SER A 84 15.76 -9.02 5.65
CA SER A 84 17.17 -9.04 5.30
C SER A 84 17.63 -7.83 4.47
N CYS A 85 16.70 -6.94 4.12
CA CYS A 85 16.98 -5.76 3.31
C CYS A 85 17.53 -4.61 4.14
N SER A 86 18.44 -3.84 3.56
CA SER A 86 18.80 -2.52 4.09
C SER A 86 17.64 -1.53 4.01
N SER A 87 17.69 -0.43 4.78
CA SER A 87 16.66 0.61 4.74
C SER A 87 16.46 1.22 3.35
N ALA A 88 17.53 1.36 2.56
CA ALA A 88 17.46 1.86 1.19
C ALA A 88 16.75 0.87 0.26
N GLU A 89 17.05 -0.43 0.38
CA GLU A 89 16.41 -1.48 -0.42
C GLU A 89 14.92 -1.61 -0.10
N ILE A 90 14.54 -1.59 1.20
CA ILE A 90 13.14 -1.68 1.59
C ILE A 90 12.34 -0.43 1.15
N SER A 91 12.96 0.76 1.18
CA SER A 91 12.36 1.98 0.64
C SER A 91 12.10 1.88 -0.85
N LYS A 92 13.04 1.29 -1.60
CA LYS A 92 12.88 1.04 -3.03
C LYS A 92 11.78 0.01 -3.32
N VAL A 93 11.72 -1.09 -2.56
CA VAL A 93 10.64 -2.09 -2.66
C VAL A 93 9.29 -1.41 -2.40
N ARG A 94 9.17 -0.65 -1.31
CA ARG A 94 7.96 0.07 -0.94
C ARG A 94 7.50 1.03 -2.05
N ASN A 95 8.39 1.84 -2.59
CA ASN A 95 8.06 2.83 -3.62
C ASN A 95 7.69 2.21 -4.97
N SER A 96 8.29 1.05 -5.34
CA SER A 96 8.10 0.42 -6.66
C SER A 96 7.09 -0.72 -6.69
N GLN A 97 6.81 -1.37 -5.54
CA GLN A 97 5.98 -2.57 -5.50
C GLN A 97 4.67 -2.37 -4.75
N LEU A 98 4.60 -1.36 -3.87
CA LEU A 98 3.47 -1.15 -2.97
C LEU A 98 2.81 0.21 -3.23
N GLY A 99 1.47 0.24 -3.17
CA GLY A 99 0.68 1.46 -3.12
C GLY A 99 -0.06 1.54 -1.79
N PHE A 100 -0.16 2.73 -1.21
CA PHE A 100 -0.82 2.93 0.08
C PHE A 100 -1.98 3.92 -0.03
N VAL A 101 -3.13 3.52 0.54
CA VAL A 101 -4.27 4.38 0.77
C VAL A 101 -4.56 4.36 2.27
N PHE A 102 -4.31 5.47 2.95
CA PHE A 102 -4.49 5.59 4.39
C PHE A 102 -5.84 6.23 4.73
N GLN A 103 -6.38 5.91 5.90
CA GLN A 103 -7.63 6.43 6.45
C GLN A 103 -7.68 7.98 6.42
N PHE A 104 -6.59 8.66 6.79
CA PHE A 104 -6.49 10.12 6.76
C PHE A 104 -5.84 10.67 5.49
N HIS A 105 -5.78 9.88 4.40
CA HIS A 105 -5.24 10.20 3.08
C HIS A 105 -3.75 10.59 3.07
N HIS A 106 -3.22 11.24 4.09
CA HIS A 106 -1.84 11.72 4.25
C HIS A 106 -1.32 12.45 3.00
N LEU A 107 -2.17 13.33 2.45
CA LEU A 107 -1.73 14.25 1.41
C LEU A 107 -0.86 15.34 2.06
N LEU A 108 0.20 15.73 1.37
CA LEU A 108 1.05 16.82 1.82
C LEU A 108 0.31 18.14 1.56
N PRO A 109 0.04 18.95 2.60
CA PRO A 109 -0.81 20.12 2.49
C PRO A 109 -0.20 21.24 1.66
N GLU A 110 1.14 21.27 1.52
CA GLU A 110 1.91 22.24 0.74
C GLU A 110 1.94 21.94 -0.77
N PHE A 111 1.44 20.76 -1.17
CA PHE A 111 1.42 20.30 -2.55
C PHE A 111 0.00 20.25 -3.10
N THR A 112 -0.17 20.64 -4.34
CA THR A 112 -1.42 20.48 -5.09
C THR A 112 -1.79 19.01 -5.30
N ALA A 113 -2.97 18.73 -5.82
CA ALA A 113 -3.43 17.38 -6.11
C ALA A 113 -2.48 16.65 -7.07
N ILE A 114 -2.12 17.31 -8.17
CA ILE A 114 -1.19 16.70 -9.15
C ILE A 114 0.20 16.48 -8.56
N GLU A 115 0.73 17.45 -7.79
CA GLU A 115 2.03 17.32 -7.14
C GLU A 115 2.04 16.16 -6.13
N ASN A 116 1.00 16.02 -5.30
CA ASN A 116 0.84 14.87 -4.40
C ASN A 116 0.89 13.54 -5.14
N VAL A 117 0.23 13.45 -6.29
CA VAL A 117 0.21 12.25 -7.15
C VAL A 117 1.61 11.94 -7.69
N LEU A 118 2.39 12.94 -8.03
CA LEU A 118 3.72 12.76 -8.65
C LEU A 118 4.83 12.39 -7.65
N ILE A 119 4.64 12.59 -6.34
CA ILE A 119 5.65 12.32 -5.30
C ILE A 119 6.30 10.93 -5.43
N PRO A 120 5.56 9.81 -5.55
CA PRO A 120 6.19 8.49 -5.65
C PRO A 120 7.12 8.36 -6.86
N ASN A 121 6.78 9.00 -7.99
CA ASN A 121 7.61 9.00 -9.18
C ASN A 121 8.88 9.84 -8.98
N GLN A 122 8.77 11.01 -8.38
CA GLN A 122 9.90 11.88 -8.07
C GLN A 122 10.90 11.20 -7.11
N ILE A 123 10.40 10.52 -6.07
CA ILE A 123 11.23 9.74 -5.13
C ILE A 123 12.04 8.64 -5.86
N SER A 124 11.49 8.05 -6.92
CA SER A 124 12.22 7.05 -7.72
C SER A 124 13.22 7.64 -8.73
N GLY A 125 13.39 8.97 -8.74
CA GLY A 125 14.25 9.67 -9.70
C GLY A 125 13.63 9.83 -11.09
N GLY A 126 12.33 9.57 -11.22
CA GLY A 126 11.57 9.72 -12.48
C GLY A 126 11.13 11.16 -12.72
N SER A 127 11.34 11.66 -13.92
CA SER A 127 10.93 13.01 -14.35
C SER A 127 9.77 13.02 -15.38
N GLY A 128 9.23 11.86 -15.75
CA GLY A 128 8.45 11.74 -16.99
C GLY A 128 7.02 11.24 -16.86
N LYS A 129 6.43 11.15 -15.65
CA LYS A 129 5.07 10.58 -15.50
C LYS A 129 3.97 11.63 -15.24
N PHE A 130 4.20 12.87 -15.64
CA PHE A 130 3.19 13.94 -15.44
C PHE A 130 1.87 13.59 -16.15
N ASP A 131 1.94 13.21 -17.43
CA ASP A 131 0.76 12.86 -18.22
C ASP A 131 0.00 11.69 -17.61
N LYS A 132 0.71 10.65 -17.14
CA LYS A 132 0.09 9.54 -16.43
C LYS A 132 -0.67 9.97 -15.17
N GLY A 133 -0.06 10.84 -14.35
CA GLY A 133 -0.71 11.36 -13.15
C GLY A 133 -1.97 12.17 -13.48
N ARG A 134 -1.88 12.99 -14.51
CA ARG A 134 -3.00 13.77 -15.05
C ARG A 134 -4.13 12.86 -15.56
N ASP A 135 -3.80 11.87 -16.39
CA ASP A 135 -4.78 10.94 -16.96
C ASP A 135 -5.51 10.14 -15.87
N LEU A 136 -4.79 9.69 -14.84
CA LEU A 136 -5.38 9.00 -13.69
C LEU A 136 -6.30 9.93 -12.88
N LEU A 137 -5.95 11.19 -12.71
CA LEU A 137 -6.83 12.18 -12.05
C LEU A 137 -8.09 12.44 -12.87
N ILE A 138 -7.98 12.56 -14.20
CA ILE A 138 -9.13 12.68 -15.12
C ILE A 138 -10.04 11.46 -14.99
N TYR A 139 -9.45 10.25 -15.04
CA TYR A 139 -10.20 9.00 -14.87
C TYR A 139 -10.99 8.94 -13.56
N MET A 140 -10.48 9.58 -12.51
CA MET A 140 -11.13 9.68 -11.21
C MET A 140 -12.09 10.88 -11.08
N GLY A 141 -12.37 11.61 -12.18
CA GLY A 141 -13.27 12.77 -12.20
C GLY A 141 -12.71 13.98 -11.45
N LEU A 142 -11.40 14.21 -11.55
CA LEU A 142 -10.69 15.32 -10.89
C LEU A 142 -10.01 16.26 -11.90
N GLU A 143 -10.52 16.32 -13.15
CA GLU A 143 -9.94 17.12 -14.23
C GLU A 143 -9.86 18.63 -13.90
N ASN A 144 -10.76 19.13 -13.03
CA ASN A 144 -10.80 20.52 -12.60
C ASN A 144 -10.16 20.74 -11.22
N ARG A 145 -9.34 19.77 -10.74
CA ARG A 145 -8.78 19.79 -9.39
C ARG A 145 -7.26 19.67 -9.32
N PHE A 146 -6.57 19.69 -10.46
CA PHE A 146 -5.11 19.45 -10.51
C PHE A 146 -4.32 20.40 -9.61
N ASP A 147 -4.66 21.68 -9.65
CA ASP A 147 -3.96 22.75 -8.94
C ASP A 147 -4.56 23.08 -7.57
N HIS A 148 -5.55 22.28 -7.12
CA HIS A 148 -6.14 22.46 -5.79
C HIS A 148 -5.26 21.84 -4.71
N PHE A 149 -5.09 22.57 -3.61
CA PHE A 149 -4.46 22.07 -2.40
C PHE A 149 -5.43 21.15 -1.63
N PRO A 150 -4.93 20.22 -0.78
CA PRO A 150 -5.78 19.33 0.01
C PRO A 150 -6.85 20.02 0.84
N SER A 151 -6.60 21.24 1.31
CA SER A 151 -7.57 22.06 2.05
C SER A 151 -8.76 22.54 1.21
N GLN A 152 -8.62 22.56 -0.12
CA GLN A 152 -9.64 22.98 -1.08
C GLN A 152 -10.46 21.80 -1.64
N LEU A 153 -10.09 20.57 -1.27
CA LEU A 153 -10.70 19.33 -1.73
C LEU A 153 -11.68 18.80 -0.67
N SER A 154 -12.81 18.26 -1.11
CA SER A 154 -13.70 17.46 -0.26
C SER A 154 -13.02 16.19 0.23
N GLY A 155 -13.58 15.50 1.26
CA GLY A 155 -13.05 14.22 1.74
C GLY A 155 -12.93 13.17 0.65
N GLY A 156 -13.97 13.01 -0.16
CA GLY A 156 -13.98 12.07 -1.29
C GLY A 156 -12.99 12.45 -2.40
N GLU A 157 -12.77 13.75 -2.68
CA GLU A 157 -11.75 14.19 -3.64
C GLU A 157 -10.35 13.90 -3.10
N ARG A 158 -10.08 14.16 -1.82
CA ARG A 158 -8.79 13.80 -1.17
C ARG A 158 -8.52 12.30 -1.24
N LEU A 159 -9.55 11.48 -0.97
CA LEU A 159 -9.43 10.01 -1.10
C LEU A 159 -9.05 9.62 -2.53
N ARG A 160 -9.72 10.15 -3.54
CA ARG A 160 -9.40 9.85 -4.95
C ARG A 160 -7.99 10.27 -5.32
N VAL A 161 -7.51 11.43 -4.87
CA VAL A 161 -6.11 11.86 -5.05
C VAL A 161 -5.15 10.86 -4.38
N ALA A 162 -5.45 10.39 -3.16
CA ALA A 162 -4.62 9.40 -2.46
C ALA A 162 -4.59 8.05 -3.20
N VAL A 163 -5.72 7.62 -3.79
CA VAL A 163 -5.79 6.41 -4.62
C VAL A 163 -4.93 6.57 -5.88
N VAL A 164 -5.03 7.70 -6.58
CA VAL A 164 -4.21 7.97 -7.77
C VAL A 164 -2.72 7.99 -7.41
N ARG A 165 -2.35 8.63 -6.30
CA ARG A 165 -0.98 8.61 -5.79
C ARG A 165 -0.47 7.18 -5.56
N ALA A 166 -1.30 6.33 -4.96
CA ALA A 166 -0.95 4.93 -4.71
C ALA A 166 -0.70 4.14 -6.01
N LEU A 167 -1.39 4.48 -7.11
CA LEU A 167 -1.27 3.82 -8.42
C LEU A 167 -0.10 4.33 -9.28
N MET A 168 0.54 5.43 -8.90
CA MET A 168 1.46 6.18 -9.75
C MET A 168 2.64 5.36 -10.28
N ASN A 169 3.20 4.48 -9.46
CA ASN A 169 4.36 3.66 -9.80
C ASN A 169 4.00 2.22 -10.26
N ASP A 170 2.76 1.95 -10.65
CA ASP A 170 2.30 0.62 -11.07
C ASP A 170 2.55 -0.47 -10.02
N PRO A 171 2.08 -0.27 -8.77
CA PRO A 171 2.35 -1.20 -7.69
C PRO A 171 1.80 -2.60 -7.99
N LYS A 172 2.43 -3.61 -7.40
CA LYS A 172 1.97 -5.01 -7.50
C LYS A 172 0.96 -5.34 -6.41
N LEU A 173 0.95 -4.56 -5.33
CA LEU A 173 0.02 -4.70 -4.21
C LEU A 173 -0.43 -3.30 -3.74
N ILE A 174 -1.73 -3.14 -3.55
CA ILE A 174 -2.31 -1.96 -2.90
C ILE A 174 -2.75 -2.36 -1.51
N ILE A 175 -2.35 -1.57 -0.52
CA ILE A 175 -2.74 -1.70 0.88
C ILE A 175 -3.62 -0.51 1.22
N ALA A 176 -4.86 -0.78 1.63
CA ALA A 176 -5.81 0.25 2.01
C ALA A 176 -6.27 0.03 3.46
N ASP A 177 -6.15 1.06 4.29
CA ASP A 177 -6.61 1.06 5.67
C ASP A 177 -7.82 1.98 5.79
N GLU A 178 -9.02 1.39 5.97
CA GLU A 178 -10.32 2.07 6.07
C GLU A 178 -10.52 3.19 5.01
N PRO A 179 -10.49 2.85 3.69
CA PRO A 179 -10.51 3.83 2.60
C PRO A 179 -11.92 4.38 2.31
N THR A 180 -12.63 4.86 3.33
CA THR A 180 -14.03 5.36 3.23
C THR A 180 -14.15 6.79 3.77
#